data_670945ca4770e191a6c5b67c919a8021
#
_entry.id   670945ca4770e191a6c5b67c919a8021
#
_cell.length_a   1.000
_cell.length_b   1.000
_cell.length_c   1.000
_cell.angle_alpha   90.00
_cell.angle_beta   90.00
_cell.angle_gamma   90.00
#
_symmetry.space_group_name_H-M   'P 1'
#
loop_
_entity.id
_entity.type
_entity.pdbx_description
1 polymer ?
#
loop_
_entity_poly.entity_id
_entity_poly.type
_entity_poly.pdbx_seq_one_letter_code
_entity_poly.pdbx_strand_id
1 'polypeptide(L)'
;AKGLRQGEGTLKFPDGRKLEGKFENDEFVGNKTLIAEKENKIILSTNEKYYALVIGNNNYEHLEKLDAAENDAVVIADVLKNKYGFEVDLLLNADYDTTVNSLFSITNKLKNNDNLLIYYAGHGELDKAENRGYWLPVDASYEKRSKWISNQRIVDRIKATKAKHVLLVADSCFSGTLMRSGTNLQNQEPIDEKYIE
;
A
#
# COMPACT_ATOMS: atom_id res chain seq x y z
N ALA A 1 -30.15 -37.49 7.54
CA ALA A 1 -29.47 -37.40 6.26
C ALA A 1 -29.57 -35.93 5.81
N LYS A 2 -28.44 -35.24 5.63
CA LYS A 2 -28.43 -33.93 4.95
C LYS A 2 -28.72 -34.22 3.47
N GLY A 3 -29.86 -33.71 2.96
CA GLY A 3 -30.19 -33.81 1.54
C GLY A 3 -29.20 -33.03 0.70
N LEU A 4 -28.84 -33.58 -0.46
CA LEU A 4 -28.00 -32.88 -1.48
C LEU A 4 -28.81 -31.71 -2.06
N ARG A 5 -28.13 -30.61 -2.37
CA ARG A 5 -28.76 -29.46 -3.03
C ARG A 5 -29.15 -29.86 -4.46
N GLN A 6 -30.44 -29.67 -4.78
CA GLN A 6 -31.03 -30.00 -6.07
C GLN A 6 -31.95 -28.85 -6.50
N GLY A 7 -31.97 -28.49 -7.79
CA GLY A 7 -32.84 -27.48 -8.37
C GLY A 7 -32.29 -26.06 -8.29
N GLU A 8 -33.14 -25.07 -8.54
CA GLU A 8 -32.78 -23.65 -8.50
C GLU A 8 -32.55 -23.20 -7.06
N GLY A 9 -31.48 -22.41 -6.87
CA GLY A 9 -31.13 -21.90 -5.53
C GLY A 9 -30.10 -20.79 -5.56
N THR A 10 -29.88 -20.21 -4.38
CA THR A 10 -28.85 -19.18 -4.17
C THR A 10 -27.86 -19.65 -3.12
N LEU A 11 -26.58 -19.70 -3.47
CA LEU A 11 -25.48 -19.90 -2.53
C LEU A 11 -24.91 -18.53 -2.14
N LYS A 12 -24.89 -18.24 -0.83
CA LYS A 12 -24.28 -17.03 -0.28
C LYS A 12 -22.91 -17.38 0.33
N PHE A 13 -21.89 -16.63 -0.04
CA PHE A 13 -20.54 -16.76 0.52
C PHE A 13 -20.35 -15.82 1.71
N PRO A 14 -19.43 -16.12 2.63
CA PRO A 14 -19.15 -15.26 3.79
C PRO A 14 -18.65 -13.85 3.40
N ASP A 15 -18.06 -13.69 2.21
CA ASP A 15 -17.60 -12.43 1.63
C ASP A 15 -18.69 -11.59 0.95
N GLY A 16 -19.97 -11.99 1.08
CA GLY A 16 -21.15 -11.30 0.53
C GLY A 16 -21.50 -11.68 -0.90
N ARG A 17 -20.65 -12.43 -1.61
CA ARG A 17 -20.98 -12.92 -2.97
C ARG A 17 -22.15 -13.89 -2.94
N LYS A 18 -22.91 -13.89 -4.03
CA LYS A 18 -24.04 -14.82 -4.23
C LYS A 18 -23.88 -15.53 -5.57
N LEU A 19 -24.21 -16.79 -5.59
CA LEU A 19 -24.27 -17.61 -6.79
C LEU A 19 -25.71 -18.11 -6.94
N GLU A 20 -26.41 -17.63 -7.97
CA GLU A 20 -27.79 -18.03 -8.27
C GLU A 20 -27.83 -18.92 -9.49
N GLY A 21 -28.62 -19.99 -9.44
CA GLY A 21 -28.83 -20.92 -10.54
C GLY A 21 -29.10 -22.34 -10.08
N LYS A 22 -28.94 -23.30 -10.99
CA LYS A 22 -29.28 -24.69 -10.77
C LYS A 22 -28.15 -25.47 -10.11
N PHE A 23 -28.52 -26.27 -9.10
CA PHE A 23 -27.63 -27.21 -8.40
C PHE A 23 -28.07 -28.64 -8.69
N GLU A 24 -27.14 -29.53 -8.92
CA GLU A 24 -27.32 -30.98 -9.04
C GLU A 24 -26.27 -31.69 -8.18
N ASN A 25 -26.73 -32.52 -7.21
CA ASN A 25 -25.87 -33.28 -6.31
C ASN A 25 -24.83 -32.42 -5.58
N ASP A 26 -25.23 -31.25 -5.06
CA ASP A 26 -24.39 -30.23 -4.42
C ASP A 26 -23.47 -29.45 -5.37
N GLU A 27 -23.38 -29.81 -6.65
CA GLU A 27 -22.60 -29.09 -7.66
C GLU A 27 -23.45 -28.02 -8.36
N PHE A 28 -22.82 -26.89 -8.69
CA PHE A 28 -23.46 -25.83 -9.47
C PHE A 28 -23.35 -26.13 -10.96
N VAL A 29 -24.48 -26.39 -11.63
CA VAL A 29 -24.55 -26.79 -13.05
C VAL A 29 -25.16 -25.73 -13.97
N GLY A 30 -25.48 -24.55 -13.45
CA GLY A 30 -26.07 -23.45 -14.21
C GLY A 30 -25.06 -22.57 -14.94
N ASN A 31 -25.56 -21.70 -15.84
CA ASN A 31 -24.75 -20.63 -16.41
C ASN A 31 -24.21 -19.74 -15.28
N LYS A 32 -22.89 -19.56 -15.27
CA LYS A 32 -22.15 -18.81 -14.24
C LYS A 32 -22.49 -17.33 -14.34
N THR A 33 -23.65 -16.93 -13.85
CA THR A 33 -23.94 -15.53 -13.61
C THR A 33 -23.48 -15.23 -12.21
N LEU A 34 -22.21 -14.80 -12.07
CA LEU A 34 -21.79 -14.10 -10.88
C LEU A 34 -22.57 -12.79 -10.89
N ILE A 35 -23.66 -12.72 -10.11
CA ILE A 35 -24.20 -11.44 -9.73
C ILE A 35 -23.19 -10.90 -8.71
N ALA A 36 -22.15 -10.22 -9.23
CA ALA A 36 -21.44 -9.25 -8.41
C ALA A 36 -22.54 -8.32 -7.91
N GLU A 37 -22.76 -8.29 -6.58
CA GLU A 37 -23.48 -7.16 -6.01
C GLU A 37 -22.91 -5.92 -6.68
N LYS A 38 -23.83 -5.04 -7.14
CA LYS A 38 -23.50 -3.70 -7.65
C LYS A 38 -22.15 -3.29 -7.10
N GLU A 39 -21.19 -3.08 -7.98
CA GLU A 39 -19.97 -2.38 -7.56
C GLU A 39 -20.43 -1.30 -6.61
N ASN A 40 -20.15 -1.45 -5.33
CA ASN A 40 -20.14 -0.36 -4.40
C ASN A 40 -18.94 0.47 -4.87
N LYS A 41 -19.17 1.17 -5.99
CA LYS A 41 -18.39 2.32 -6.34
C LYS A 41 -18.59 3.24 -5.14
N ILE A 42 -17.63 3.20 -4.23
CA ILE A 42 -17.56 4.18 -3.16
C ILE A 42 -17.62 5.49 -3.91
N ILE A 43 -18.79 6.16 -3.89
CA ILE A 43 -18.96 7.50 -4.43
C ILE A 43 -18.20 8.35 -3.42
N LEU A 44 -16.88 8.45 -3.64
CA LEU A 44 -16.03 9.40 -2.96
C LEU A 44 -16.67 10.76 -3.17
N SER A 45 -16.86 11.50 -2.11
CA SER A 45 -17.55 12.79 -2.14
C SER A 45 -16.97 13.62 -3.29
N THR A 46 -17.80 14.29 -4.05
CA THR A 46 -17.50 14.91 -5.35
C THR A 46 -16.34 15.92 -5.35
N ASN A 47 -15.71 16.19 -4.20
CA ASN A 47 -14.62 17.14 -4.00
C ASN A 47 -13.33 16.54 -3.42
N GLU A 48 -13.26 15.24 -3.13
CA GLU A 48 -12.07 14.58 -2.59
C GLU A 48 -11.34 13.85 -3.71
N LYS A 49 -10.03 14.06 -3.83
CA LYS A 49 -9.18 13.31 -4.73
C LYS A 49 -8.24 12.43 -3.94
N TYR A 50 -7.91 11.31 -4.54
CA TYR A 50 -7.03 10.30 -3.97
C TYR A 50 -5.80 10.15 -4.85
N TYR A 51 -4.64 10.38 -4.27
CA TYR A 51 -3.35 10.29 -4.92
C TYR A 51 -2.52 9.20 -4.27
N ALA A 52 -1.70 8.52 -5.05
CA ALA A 52 -0.73 7.59 -4.53
C ALA A 52 0.64 7.79 -5.18
N LEU A 53 1.69 7.72 -4.37
CA LEU A 53 3.05 7.52 -4.80
C LEU A 53 3.45 6.09 -4.41
N VAL A 54 3.71 5.25 -5.40
CA VAL A 54 4.05 3.85 -5.21
C VAL A 54 5.47 3.63 -5.72
N ILE A 55 6.35 3.13 -4.87
CA ILE A 55 7.78 2.96 -5.16
C ILE A 55 8.15 1.51 -4.93
N GLY A 56 8.80 0.87 -5.92
CA GLY A 56 9.33 -0.49 -5.84
C GLY A 56 10.74 -0.57 -6.39
N ASN A 57 11.71 -0.98 -5.59
CA ASN A 57 13.12 -1.01 -5.94
C ASN A 57 13.69 -2.42 -5.81
N ASN A 58 14.05 -3.05 -6.93
CA ASN A 58 14.74 -4.35 -6.97
C ASN A 58 16.22 -4.21 -7.42
N ASN A 59 16.48 -3.37 -8.44
CA ASN A 59 17.74 -3.38 -9.17
C ASN A 59 18.75 -2.37 -8.61
N TYR A 60 19.24 -2.66 -7.42
CA TYR A 60 20.25 -1.84 -6.74
C TYR A 60 21.61 -1.89 -7.44
N GLU A 61 22.28 -0.72 -7.53
CA GLU A 61 23.61 -0.60 -8.15
C GLU A 61 24.74 -1.09 -7.25
N HIS A 62 24.59 -0.89 -5.93
CA HIS A 62 25.65 -1.13 -4.93
C HIS A 62 25.20 -1.99 -3.76
N LEU A 63 23.96 -2.45 -3.76
CA LEU A 63 23.39 -3.31 -2.73
C LEU A 63 22.89 -4.62 -3.35
N GLU A 64 22.55 -5.58 -2.52
CA GLU A 64 21.92 -6.83 -2.97
C GLU A 64 20.59 -6.52 -3.69
N LYS A 65 20.36 -7.20 -4.81
CA LYS A 65 19.11 -7.06 -5.56
C LYS A 65 17.98 -7.75 -4.82
N LEU A 66 16.78 -7.19 -4.96
CA LEU A 66 15.55 -7.81 -4.48
C LEU A 66 14.76 -8.39 -5.66
N ASP A 67 13.82 -9.30 -5.36
CA ASP A 67 13.05 -10.00 -6.38
C ASP A 67 11.56 -9.59 -6.39
N ALA A 68 11.02 -9.09 -5.27
CA ALA A 68 9.58 -8.91 -5.08
C ALA A 68 9.11 -7.45 -5.15
N ALA A 69 9.95 -6.48 -4.74
CA ALA A 69 9.50 -5.11 -4.49
C ALA A 69 8.91 -4.40 -5.71
N GLU A 70 9.44 -4.64 -6.92
CA GLU A 70 8.85 -4.10 -8.16
C GLU A 70 7.47 -4.68 -8.43
N ASN A 71 7.33 -6.02 -8.33
CA ASN A 71 6.06 -6.69 -8.57
C ASN A 71 4.99 -6.24 -7.57
N ASP A 72 5.34 -6.11 -6.30
CA ASP A 72 4.44 -5.66 -5.25
C ASP A 72 3.97 -4.22 -5.51
N ALA A 73 4.89 -3.34 -5.89
CA ALA A 73 4.56 -1.96 -6.27
C ALA A 73 3.61 -1.91 -7.48
N VAL A 74 3.85 -2.72 -8.52
CA VAL A 74 2.97 -2.79 -9.70
C VAL A 74 1.56 -3.27 -9.32
N VAL A 75 1.45 -4.33 -8.51
CA VAL A 75 0.17 -4.87 -8.07
C VAL A 75 -0.60 -3.86 -7.21
N ILE A 76 0.07 -3.21 -6.27
CA ILE A 76 -0.53 -2.17 -5.43
C ILE A 76 -1.00 -0.98 -6.28
N ALA A 77 -0.18 -0.51 -7.21
CA ALA A 77 -0.53 0.59 -8.12
C ALA A 77 -1.77 0.26 -8.98
N ASP A 78 -1.82 -0.96 -9.53
CA ASP A 78 -2.96 -1.44 -10.31
C ASP A 78 -4.26 -1.46 -9.50
N VAL A 79 -4.21 -2.02 -8.29
CA VAL A 79 -5.35 -2.09 -7.38
C VAL A 79 -5.84 -0.69 -7.00
N LEU A 80 -4.93 0.20 -6.60
CA LEU A 80 -5.27 1.58 -6.23
C LEU A 80 -5.92 2.33 -7.39
N LYS A 81 -5.36 2.20 -8.59
CA LYS A 81 -5.85 2.87 -9.78
C LYS A 81 -7.20 2.31 -10.26
N ASN A 82 -7.28 0.99 -10.44
CA ASN A 82 -8.41 0.37 -11.15
C ASN A 82 -9.59 0.05 -10.23
N LYS A 83 -9.36 -0.25 -8.94
CA LYS A 83 -10.43 -0.57 -7.98
C LYS A 83 -10.84 0.62 -7.12
N TYR A 84 -9.90 1.49 -6.76
CA TYR A 84 -10.14 2.59 -5.82
C TYR A 84 -10.10 3.97 -6.46
N GLY A 85 -9.72 4.09 -7.73
CA GLY A 85 -9.78 5.35 -8.49
C GLY A 85 -8.72 6.38 -8.06
N PHE A 86 -7.58 5.91 -7.52
CA PHE A 86 -6.45 6.78 -7.21
C PHE A 86 -5.78 7.29 -8.49
N GLU A 87 -5.29 8.52 -8.45
CA GLU A 87 -4.28 9.02 -9.37
C GLU A 87 -2.91 8.53 -8.87
N VAL A 88 -2.28 7.59 -9.59
CA VAL A 88 -1.10 6.87 -9.13
C VAL A 88 0.14 7.28 -9.89
N ASP A 89 1.15 7.74 -9.17
CA ASP A 89 2.53 7.90 -9.64
C ASP A 89 3.31 6.64 -9.23
N LEU A 90 3.68 5.78 -10.20
CA LEU A 90 4.44 4.56 -9.99
C LEU A 90 5.91 4.77 -10.35
N LEU A 91 6.81 4.49 -9.41
CA LEU A 91 8.25 4.52 -9.59
C LEU A 91 8.83 3.11 -9.42
N LEU A 92 9.55 2.63 -10.42
CA LEU A 92 10.27 1.37 -10.36
C LEU A 92 11.76 1.65 -10.50
N ASN A 93 12.56 1.10 -9.58
CA ASN A 93 14.02 1.28 -9.54
C ASN A 93 14.44 2.75 -9.57
N ALA A 94 13.82 3.54 -8.72
CA ALA A 94 14.07 4.97 -8.66
C ALA A 94 15.37 5.27 -7.87
N ASP A 95 16.18 6.15 -8.43
CA ASP A 95 17.34 6.73 -7.77
C ASP A 95 16.92 7.78 -6.71
N TYR A 96 17.90 8.29 -5.99
CA TYR A 96 17.68 9.29 -4.95
C TYR A 96 16.97 10.54 -5.46
N ASP A 97 17.44 11.10 -6.57
CA ASP A 97 16.92 12.36 -7.10
C ASP A 97 15.49 12.20 -7.61
N THR A 98 15.20 11.12 -8.33
CA THR A 98 13.85 10.77 -8.78
C THR A 98 12.91 10.58 -7.61
N THR A 99 13.31 9.83 -6.59
CA THR A 99 12.49 9.57 -5.40
C THR A 99 12.17 10.86 -4.65
N VAL A 100 13.19 11.70 -4.38
CA VAL A 100 13.01 12.96 -3.66
C VAL A 100 12.16 13.95 -4.45
N ASN A 101 12.38 14.08 -5.76
CA ASN A 101 11.62 14.98 -6.60
C ASN A 101 10.15 14.54 -6.72
N SER A 102 9.88 13.24 -6.80
CA SER A 102 8.50 12.73 -6.84
C SER A 102 7.76 12.93 -5.53
N LEU A 103 8.43 12.70 -4.38
CA LEU A 103 7.88 13.05 -3.07
C LEU A 103 7.57 14.56 -2.97
N PHE A 104 8.45 15.40 -3.47
CA PHE A 104 8.25 16.85 -3.49
C PHE A 104 7.08 17.23 -4.40
N SER A 105 7.04 16.71 -5.62
CA SER A 105 6.02 17.00 -6.62
C SER A 105 4.63 16.60 -6.14
N ILE A 106 4.46 15.35 -5.67
CA ILE A 106 3.15 14.87 -5.24
C ILE A 106 2.63 15.66 -4.04
N THR A 107 3.48 15.93 -3.04
CA THR A 107 3.05 16.66 -1.84
C THR A 107 2.68 18.13 -2.10
N ASN A 108 3.28 18.76 -3.12
CA ASN A 108 2.99 20.14 -3.47
C ASN A 108 1.70 20.31 -4.29
N LYS A 109 1.28 19.30 -5.06
CA LYS A 109 0.05 19.38 -5.87
C LYS A 109 -1.24 19.22 -5.04
N LEU A 110 -1.14 18.71 -3.81
CA LEU A 110 -2.29 18.37 -2.98
C LEU A 110 -3.00 19.60 -2.40
N LYS A 111 -4.32 19.50 -2.28
CA LYS A 111 -5.22 20.49 -1.69
C LYS A 111 -5.81 19.97 -0.38
N ASN A 112 -6.52 20.86 0.35
CA ASN A 112 -7.01 20.57 1.71
C ASN A 112 -7.99 19.38 1.82
N ASN A 113 -8.64 18.98 0.71
CA ASN A 113 -9.57 17.85 0.70
C ASN A 113 -8.98 16.58 0.04
N ASP A 114 -7.72 16.64 -0.40
CA ASP A 114 -7.09 15.52 -1.07
C ASP A 114 -6.54 14.52 -0.05
N ASN A 115 -6.42 13.27 -0.48
CA ASN A 115 -5.89 12.17 0.31
C ASN A 115 -4.66 11.60 -0.41
N LEU A 116 -3.63 11.23 0.34
CA LEU A 116 -2.38 10.69 -0.18
C LEU A 116 -2.09 9.33 0.43
N LEU A 117 -1.74 8.36 -0.40
CA LEU A 117 -1.09 7.13 -0.01
C LEU A 117 0.35 7.13 -0.55
N ILE A 118 1.31 6.84 0.30
CA ILE A 118 2.70 6.58 -0.10
C ILE A 118 3.00 5.13 0.25
N TYR A 119 3.38 4.35 -0.75
CA TYR A 119 3.85 2.97 -0.58
C TYR A 119 5.31 2.87 -1.02
N TYR A 120 6.12 2.23 -0.22
CA TYR A 120 7.52 1.96 -0.51
C TYR A 120 7.84 0.49 -0.26
N ALA A 121 8.35 -0.19 -1.28
CA ALA A 121 8.94 -1.52 -1.18
C ALA A 121 10.40 -1.46 -1.63
N GLY A 122 11.32 -1.90 -0.79
CA GLY A 122 12.76 -1.83 -1.07
C GLY A 122 13.63 -1.93 0.18
N HIS A 123 14.94 -1.73 0.02
CA HIS A 123 15.86 -1.72 1.15
C HIS A 123 15.62 -0.54 2.09
N GLY A 124 15.72 -0.84 3.38
CA GLY A 124 15.75 0.15 4.43
C GLY A 124 16.95 -0.11 5.36
N GLU A 125 17.46 0.94 6.00
CA GLU A 125 18.57 0.86 6.94
C GLU A 125 18.25 1.58 8.24
N LEU A 126 18.68 1.01 9.36
CA LEU A 126 18.58 1.62 10.69
C LEU A 126 19.96 2.04 11.17
N ASP A 127 20.21 3.34 11.25
CA ASP A 127 21.34 3.86 12.02
C ASP A 127 21.02 3.73 13.52
N LYS A 128 21.65 2.76 14.15
CA LYS A 128 21.45 2.48 15.59
C LYS A 128 22.00 3.58 16.49
N ALA A 129 23.04 4.28 16.06
CA ALA A 129 23.66 5.35 16.82
C ALA A 129 22.74 6.59 16.89
N GLU A 130 22.10 6.92 15.77
CA GLU A 130 21.16 8.03 15.68
C GLU A 130 19.72 7.59 15.95
N ASN A 131 19.45 6.27 16.05
CA ASN A 131 18.11 5.67 16.11
C ASN A 131 17.21 6.18 14.97
N ARG A 132 17.76 6.22 13.76
CA ARG A 132 17.11 6.79 12.59
C ARG A 132 17.03 5.79 11.45
N GLY A 133 15.83 5.58 10.90
CA GLY A 133 15.59 4.77 9.71
C GLY A 133 15.75 5.56 8.42
N TYR A 134 16.13 4.84 7.36
CA TYR A 134 16.35 5.41 6.03
C TYR A 134 15.77 4.49 4.96
N TRP A 135 15.18 5.06 3.91
CA TRP A 135 14.94 4.38 2.65
C TRP A 135 16.18 4.46 1.79
N LEU A 136 16.47 3.36 1.10
CA LEU A 136 17.62 3.24 0.23
C LEU A 136 17.14 3.20 -1.24
N PRO A 137 17.29 4.29 -2.01
CA PRO A 137 17.10 4.29 -3.45
C PRO A 137 18.08 3.35 -4.16
N VAL A 138 17.88 3.06 -5.46
CA VAL A 138 18.70 2.07 -6.16
C VAL A 138 20.17 2.46 -6.29
N ASP A 139 20.49 3.76 -6.26
CA ASP A 139 21.86 4.34 -6.31
C ASP A 139 22.48 4.54 -4.90
N ALA A 140 21.84 4.04 -3.84
CA ALA A 140 22.38 4.07 -2.49
C ALA A 140 23.51 3.05 -2.31
N SER A 141 24.49 3.37 -1.44
CA SER A 141 25.53 2.45 -1.00
C SER A 141 25.77 2.56 0.50
N TYR A 142 26.30 1.50 1.13
CA TYR A 142 26.70 1.55 2.55
C TYR A 142 27.95 2.40 2.80
N GLU A 143 28.77 2.61 1.77
CA GLU A 143 29.98 3.42 1.86
C GLU A 143 29.71 4.93 1.93
N LYS A 144 28.60 5.36 1.28
CA LYS A 144 28.23 6.78 1.16
C LYS A 144 26.76 6.99 1.47
N ARG A 145 26.47 7.60 2.63
CA ARG A 145 25.10 7.88 3.08
C ARG A 145 24.40 9.05 2.36
N SER A 146 25.10 9.73 1.45
CA SER A 146 24.56 10.92 0.75
C SER A 146 23.30 10.64 -0.05
N LYS A 147 23.08 9.38 -0.44
CA LYS A 147 21.90 8.91 -1.19
C LYS A 147 20.85 8.21 -0.31
N TRP A 148 20.98 8.29 1.00
CA TRP A 148 20.00 7.75 1.94
C TRP A 148 18.89 8.77 2.23
N ILE A 149 17.64 8.35 2.20
CA ILE A 149 16.49 9.21 2.48
C ILE A 149 16.00 8.92 3.90
N SER A 150 16.24 9.84 4.85
CA SER A 150 15.82 9.61 6.22
C SER A 150 14.30 9.61 6.37
N ASN A 151 13.77 8.75 7.23
CA ASN A 151 12.36 8.73 7.61
C ASN A 151 11.88 10.10 8.09
N GLN A 152 12.75 10.86 8.79
CA GLN A 152 12.44 12.20 9.24
C GLN A 152 12.17 13.15 8.07
N ARG A 153 12.97 13.08 7.00
CA ARG A 153 12.74 13.89 5.78
C ARG A 153 11.40 13.59 5.14
N ILE A 154 11.01 12.31 5.10
CA ILE A 154 9.72 11.87 4.55
C ILE A 154 8.58 12.42 5.41
N VAL A 155 8.68 12.26 6.73
CA VAL A 155 7.68 12.76 7.69
C VAL A 155 7.55 14.28 7.63
N ASP A 156 8.66 15.02 7.55
CA ASP A 156 8.64 16.48 7.43
C ASP A 156 7.95 16.92 6.13
N ARG A 157 8.18 16.17 5.06
CA ARG A 157 7.52 16.41 3.79
C ARG A 157 6.02 16.15 3.84
N ILE A 158 5.62 15.06 4.52
CA ILE A 158 4.21 14.74 4.76
C ILE A 158 3.54 15.82 5.62
N LYS A 159 4.19 16.30 6.68
CA LYS A 159 3.67 17.37 7.55
C LYS A 159 3.49 18.70 6.83
N ALA A 160 4.30 18.96 5.81
CA ALA A 160 4.21 20.19 5.02
C ALA A 160 3.12 20.15 3.94
N THR A 161 2.49 18.99 3.67
CA THR A 161 1.42 18.89 2.68
C THR A 161 0.10 19.46 3.20
N LYS A 162 -0.77 19.86 2.26
CA LYS A 162 -2.15 20.29 2.56
C LYS A 162 -3.16 19.14 2.55
N ALA A 163 -2.71 17.90 2.33
CA ALA A 163 -3.60 16.75 2.29
C ALA A 163 -4.41 16.60 3.58
N LYS A 164 -5.67 16.19 3.44
CA LYS A 164 -6.57 15.92 4.56
C LYS A 164 -6.11 14.69 5.35
N HIS A 165 -5.73 13.63 4.63
CA HIS A 165 -5.20 12.39 5.20
C HIS A 165 -3.99 11.93 4.41
N VAL A 166 -3.01 11.40 5.12
CA VAL A 166 -1.84 10.74 4.52
C VAL A 166 -1.67 9.38 5.17
N LEU A 167 -1.62 8.34 4.33
CA LEU A 167 -1.23 7.00 4.73
C LEU A 167 0.15 6.69 4.17
N LEU A 168 1.08 6.33 5.03
CA LEU A 168 2.42 5.89 4.67
C LEU A 168 2.57 4.41 5.01
N VAL A 169 2.86 3.60 4.00
CA VAL A 169 3.13 2.17 4.11
C VAL A 169 4.55 1.91 3.61
N ALA A 170 5.38 1.29 4.45
CA ALA A 170 6.73 0.92 4.07
C ALA A 170 6.91 -0.58 4.30
N ASP A 171 7.14 -1.29 3.22
CA ASP A 171 7.54 -2.69 3.20
C ASP A 171 9.07 -2.75 3.07
N SER A 172 9.73 -2.56 4.19
CA SER A 172 11.19 -2.58 4.33
C SER A 172 11.59 -3.04 5.72
N CYS A 173 12.80 -3.56 5.86
CA CYS A 173 13.29 -4.15 7.11
C CYS A 173 13.23 -3.21 8.35
N PHE A 174 13.06 -1.89 8.15
CA PHE A 174 13.07 -0.89 9.22
C PHE A 174 11.84 0.02 9.23
N SER A 175 10.71 -0.48 8.73
CA SER A 175 9.43 0.26 8.70
C SER A 175 8.99 0.75 10.09
N GLY A 176 9.30 0.01 11.16
CA GLY A 176 8.95 0.38 12.54
C GLY A 176 9.53 1.70 13.04
N THR A 177 10.56 2.25 12.38
CA THR A 177 11.13 3.56 12.76
C THR A 177 10.34 4.77 12.25
N LEU A 178 9.46 4.58 11.26
CA LEU A 178 8.58 5.64 10.74
C LEU A 178 7.59 6.13 11.80
N MET A 179 7.12 5.23 12.66
CA MET A 179 6.11 5.55 13.67
C MET A 179 6.65 6.37 14.85
N ARG A 180 7.98 6.37 15.07
CA ARG A 180 8.60 7.05 16.23
C ARG A 180 8.84 8.55 16.02
N SER A 181 8.77 9.03 14.78
CA SER A 181 9.07 10.44 14.46
C SER A 181 7.87 11.39 14.56
N GLY A 182 6.67 10.91 14.87
CA GLY A 182 5.44 11.66 14.65
C GLY A 182 4.56 12.00 15.84
N THR A 183 4.65 11.33 16.99
CA THR A 183 3.87 11.69 18.19
C THR A 183 4.52 11.11 19.43
N ASN A 184 4.59 11.91 20.51
CA ASN A 184 4.78 11.43 21.87
C ASN A 184 3.57 10.57 22.28
N LEU A 185 3.53 9.33 21.82
CA LEU A 185 2.71 8.28 22.42
C LEU A 185 3.61 7.57 23.44
N GLN A 186 3.83 8.22 24.59
CA GLN A 186 4.22 7.51 25.79
C GLN A 186 3.08 6.54 26.13
N ASN A 187 3.45 5.26 26.30
CA ASN A 187 2.63 4.15 26.79
C ASN A 187 1.63 3.55 25.79
N GLN A 188 2.12 2.76 24.82
CA GLN A 188 1.42 1.55 24.40
C GLN A 188 2.39 0.38 24.46
N GLU A 189 2.04 -0.60 25.29
CA GLU A 189 2.71 -1.90 25.34
C GLU A 189 2.67 -2.60 23.98
N PRO A 190 3.61 -3.51 23.66
CA PRO A 190 3.59 -4.26 22.42
C PRO A 190 2.23 -4.94 22.27
N ILE A 191 1.61 -4.82 21.09
CA ILE A 191 0.41 -5.58 20.76
C ILE A 191 0.80 -7.06 20.79
N ASP A 192 0.27 -7.78 21.77
CA ASP A 192 0.48 -9.21 21.96
C ASP A 192 -0.04 -9.96 20.71
N GLU A 193 0.76 -10.89 20.19
CA GLU A 193 0.48 -11.72 18.98
C GLU A 193 -0.73 -12.67 19.12
N LYS A 194 -1.72 -12.35 19.96
CA LYS A 194 -2.83 -13.24 20.34
C LYS A 194 -4.12 -13.10 19.51
N TYR A 195 -4.12 -12.40 18.39
CA TYR A 195 -5.31 -12.29 17.55
C TYR A 195 -5.06 -12.72 16.10
N ILE A 196 -4.61 -13.99 15.94
CA ILE A 196 -4.78 -14.75 14.70
C ILE A 196 -5.34 -16.12 15.10
N GLU A 197 -6.65 -16.23 15.20
CA GLU A 197 -7.44 -17.45 15.04
C GLU A 197 -8.51 -17.22 13.99
#